data_8bab8c77072a6c5021b95da3fb33d02b
#
_entry.id   8bab8c77072a6c5021b95da3fb33d02b
#
_cell.length_a   1.000
_cell.length_b   1.000
_cell.length_c   1.000
_cell.angle_alpha   90.00
_cell.angle_beta   90.00
_cell.angle_gamma   90.00
#
_symmetry.space_group_name_H-M   'P 1'
#
loop_
_entity.id
_entity.type
_entity.pdbx_description
1 polymer ?
#
loop_
_entity_poly.entity_id
_entity_poly.type
_entity_poly.pdbx_seq_one_letter_code
_entity_poly.pdbx_strand_id
1 'polypeptide(L)'
;MPLRFGDNVSTAETDYGTVLLDERAGAYWELNPTATLVVRTLLDGGEESDAAAALVREFDIDQAQALRDVETLVRQLRGSGLAS
;
A
#
# COMPACT_ATOMS: atom_id res chain seq x y z
N MET A 1 -9.82 -7.99 -6.18
CA MET A 1 -8.71 -8.04 -7.15
C MET A 1 -7.41 -7.82 -6.41
N PRO A 2 -6.42 -8.69 -6.61
CA PRO A 2 -5.13 -8.49 -5.95
C PRO A 2 -4.43 -7.25 -6.50
N LEU A 3 -3.73 -6.56 -5.62
CA LEU A 3 -2.93 -5.41 -6.00
C LEU A 3 -1.65 -5.90 -6.70
N ARG A 4 -1.31 -5.27 -7.82
CA ARG A 4 -0.08 -5.55 -8.54
C ARG A 4 0.64 -4.28 -8.88
N PHE A 5 1.93 -4.23 -8.61
CA PHE A 5 2.76 -3.14 -9.11
C PHE A 5 3.16 -3.41 -10.56
N GLY A 6 3.37 -2.34 -11.33
CA GLY A 6 3.87 -2.44 -12.69
C GLY A 6 5.29 -2.98 -12.73
N ASP A 7 5.70 -3.50 -13.88
CA ASP A 7 7.01 -4.12 -14.06
C ASP A 7 8.17 -3.16 -13.81
N ASN A 8 7.92 -1.86 -13.94
CA ASN A 8 8.95 -0.82 -13.75
C ASN A 8 8.94 -0.22 -12.35
N VAL A 9 8.15 -0.79 -11.42
CA VAL A 9 8.08 -0.30 -10.06
C VAL A 9 8.89 -1.23 -9.16
N SER A 10 9.88 -0.66 -8.48
CA SER A 10 10.65 -1.39 -7.48
C SER A 10 10.33 -0.85 -6.10
N THR A 11 10.59 -1.65 -5.08
CA THR A 11 10.31 -1.30 -3.69
C THR A 11 11.58 -1.39 -2.87
N ALA A 12 11.71 -0.49 -1.91
CA ALA A 12 12.80 -0.54 -0.94
C ALA A 12 12.25 -0.26 0.44
N GLU A 13 12.54 -1.13 1.40
CA GLU A 13 12.13 -0.92 2.78
C GLU A 13 13.15 -0.06 3.50
N THR A 14 12.65 0.88 4.30
CA THR A 14 13.46 1.77 5.13
C THR A 14 13.00 1.66 6.57
N ASP A 15 13.72 2.30 7.49
CA ASP A 15 13.32 2.35 8.91
C ASP A 15 11.98 3.08 9.10
N TYR A 16 11.58 3.89 8.13
CA TYR A 16 10.38 4.74 8.23
C TYR A 16 9.20 4.24 7.38
N GLY A 17 9.39 3.16 6.64
CA GLY A 17 8.34 2.62 5.79
C GLY A 17 8.90 2.04 4.51
N THR A 18 8.24 2.30 3.40
CA THR A 18 8.62 1.76 2.10
C THR A 18 8.70 2.87 1.06
N VAL A 19 9.70 2.80 0.19
CA VAL A 19 9.79 3.68 -0.97
C VAL A 19 9.44 2.87 -2.20
N LEU A 20 8.53 3.40 -3.02
CA LEU A 20 8.19 2.85 -4.33
C LEU A 20 8.89 3.71 -5.38
N LEU A 21 9.64 3.09 -6.26
CA LEU A 21 10.31 3.78 -7.35
C LEU A 21 9.70 3.36 -8.68
N ASP A 22 9.18 4.33 -9.42
CA ASP A 22 8.78 4.12 -10.81
C ASP A 22 9.99 4.42 -11.69
N GLU A 23 10.68 3.38 -12.14
CA GLU A 23 11.93 3.51 -12.87
C GLU A 23 11.74 4.14 -14.24
N ARG A 24 10.55 3.98 -14.83
CA ARG A 24 10.26 4.57 -16.14
C ARG A 24 10.08 6.08 -16.05
N ALA A 25 9.32 6.54 -15.07
CA ALA A 25 9.05 7.96 -14.88
C ALA A 25 10.13 8.68 -14.07
N GLY A 26 10.97 7.94 -13.37
CA GLY A 26 11.95 8.51 -12.46
C GLY A 26 11.33 9.14 -11.22
N ALA A 27 10.10 8.74 -10.89
CA ALA A 27 9.36 9.27 -9.75
C ALA A 27 9.38 8.27 -8.61
N TYR A 28 9.26 8.75 -7.39
CA TYR A 28 9.16 7.86 -6.24
C TYR A 28 8.04 8.30 -5.30
N TRP A 29 7.55 7.33 -4.53
CA TRP A 29 6.52 7.53 -3.52
C TRP A 29 7.01 6.95 -2.20
N GLU A 30 6.75 7.66 -1.12
CA GLU A 30 7.07 7.17 0.21
C GLU A 30 5.79 6.68 0.89
N LEU A 31 5.84 5.47 1.42
CA LEU A 31 4.76 4.88 2.20
C LEU A 31 5.15 4.93 3.67
N ASN A 32 4.30 5.50 4.51
CA ASN A 32 4.49 5.45 5.95
C ASN A 32 4.25 4.02 6.47
N PRO A 33 4.50 3.73 7.77
CA PRO A 33 4.34 2.37 8.27
C PRO A 33 2.94 1.77 8.08
N THR A 34 1.87 2.55 8.20
CA THR A 34 0.52 2.05 8.01
C THR A 34 0.29 1.67 6.55
N ALA A 35 0.70 2.53 5.61
CA ALA A 35 0.59 2.24 4.18
C ALA A 35 1.45 1.04 3.78
N THR A 36 2.63 0.91 4.38
CA THR A 36 3.52 -0.24 4.15
C THR A 36 2.83 -1.54 4.53
N LEU A 37 2.17 -1.59 5.68
CA LEU A 37 1.46 -2.79 6.13
C LEU A 37 0.32 -3.15 5.15
N VAL A 38 -0.43 -2.15 4.71
CA VAL A 38 -1.52 -2.35 3.75
C VAL A 38 -0.98 -2.94 2.45
N VAL A 39 0.04 -2.33 1.87
CA VAL A 39 0.61 -2.78 0.61
C VAL A 39 1.16 -4.19 0.74
N ARG A 40 1.89 -4.48 1.82
CA ARG A 40 2.44 -5.81 2.06
C ARG A 40 1.34 -6.86 2.13
N THR A 41 0.25 -6.59 2.85
CA THR A 41 -0.88 -7.52 2.97
C THR A 41 -1.51 -7.80 1.60
N LEU A 42 -1.71 -6.75 0.81
CA LEU A 42 -2.35 -6.90 -0.50
C LEU A 42 -1.43 -7.61 -1.50
N LEU A 43 -0.13 -7.34 -1.47
CA LEU A 43 0.83 -8.04 -2.34
C LEU A 43 0.96 -9.52 -2.01
N ASP A 44 0.75 -9.89 -0.75
CA ASP A 44 0.76 -11.29 -0.31
C ASP A 44 -0.52 -12.04 -0.67
N GLY A 45 -1.44 -11.38 -1.36
CA GLY A 45 -2.69 -12.00 -1.82
C GLY A 45 -3.88 -11.74 -0.91
N GLY A 46 -3.72 -10.92 0.13
CA GLY A 46 -4.81 -10.55 1.01
C GLY A 46 -5.80 -9.61 0.35
N GLU A 47 -6.99 -9.55 0.90
CA GLU A 47 -8.03 -8.63 0.45
C GLU A 47 -7.95 -7.30 1.22
N GLU A 48 -8.69 -6.30 0.75
CA GLU A 48 -8.72 -5.00 1.43
C GLU A 48 -9.22 -5.12 2.87
N SER A 49 -10.16 -6.03 3.13
CA SER A 49 -10.63 -6.30 4.49
C SER A 49 -9.53 -6.87 5.38
N ASP A 50 -8.64 -7.69 4.82
CA ASP A 50 -7.50 -8.23 5.56
C ASP A 50 -6.52 -7.13 5.91
N ALA A 51 -6.27 -6.21 4.98
CA ALA A 51 -5.40 -5.07 5.23
C ALA A 51 -5.98 -4.15 6.31
N ALA A 52 -7.29 -3.90 6.27
CA ALA A 52 -7.95 -3.10 7.29
C ALA A 52 -7.86 -3.76 8.66
N ALA A 53 -8.08 -5.09 8.74
CA ALA A 53 -7.96 -5.83 9.98
C ALA A 53 -6.53 -5.75 10.54
N ALA A 54 -5.53 -5.78 9.67
CA ALA A 54 -4.13 -5.64 10.09
C ALA A 54 -3.86 -4.26 10.69
N LEU A 55 -4.42 -3.21 10.10
CA LEU A 55 -4.29 -1.85 10.63
C LEU A 55 -4.92 -1.72 12.01
N VAL A 56 -6.10 -2.30 12.20
CA VAL A 56 -6.77 -2.29 13.51
C VAL A 56 -5.90 -2.98 14.56
N ARG A 57 -5.34 -4.13 14.20
CA ARG A 57 -4.55 -4.95 15.14
C ARG A 57 -3.20 -4.30 15.48
N GLU A 58 -2.52 -3.74 14.47
CA GLU A 58 -1.14 -3.27 14.64
C GLU A 58 -1.06 -1.80 15.10
N PHE A 59 -2.02 -0.98 14.71
CA PHE A 59 -1.97 0.47 14.94
C PHE A 59 -3.13 1.00 15.77
N ASP A 60 -3.99 0.12 16.26
CA ASP A 60 -5.14 0.51 17.12
C ASP A 60 -6.02 1.56 16.43
N ILE A 61 -6.28 1.38 15.14
CA ILE A 61 -7.11 2.27 14.34
C ILE A 61 -8.53 1.73 14.31
N ASP A 62 -9.54 2.62 14.37
CA ASP A 62 -10.94 2.24 14.22
C ASP A 62 -11.17 1.52 12.89
N GLN A 63 -11.99 0.46 12.90
CA GLN A 63 -12.21 -0.38 11.72
C GLN A 63 -12.74 0.41 10.52
N ALA A 64 -13.70 1.30 10.73
CA ALA A 64 -14.25 2.11 9.64
C ALA A 64 -13.19 3.04 9.03
N GLN A 65 -12.35 3.62 9.88
CA GLN A 65 -11.24 4.46 9.41
C GLN A 65 -10.21 3.63 8.66
N ALA A 66 -9.90 2.43 9.16
CA ALA A 66 -8.95 1.54 8.51
C ALA A 66 -9.41 1.17 7.10
N LEU A 67 -10.69 0.84 6.93
CA LEU A 67 -11.24 0.53 5.62
C LEU A 67 -11.15 1.72 4.65
N ARG A 68 -11.47 2.91 5.14
CA ARG A 68 -11.35 4.13 4.31
C ARG A 68 -9.91 4.40 3.89
N ASP A 69 -8.97 4.21 4.82
CA ASP A 69 -7.56 4.42 4.52
C ASP A 69 -7.04 3.44 3.49
N VAL A 70 -7.44 2.16 3.59
CA VAL A 70 -7.07 1.13 2.62
C VAL A 70 -7.64 1.49 1.24
N GLU A 71 -8.91 1.83 1.16
CA GLU A 71 -9.56 2.17 -0.11
C GLU A 71 -8.90 3.39 -0.75
N THR A 72 -8.60 4.41 0.04
CA THR A 72 -7.96 5.62 -0.44
C THR A 72 -6.58 5.33 -1.00
N LEU A 73 -5.78 4.55 -0.27
CA LEU A 73 -4.43 4.20 -0.71
C LEU A 73 -4.45 3.40 -2.01
N VAL A 74 -5.32 2.38 -2.10
CA VAL A 74 -5.44 1.56 -3.30
C VAL A 74 -5.85 2.42 -4.50
N ARG A 75 -6.80 3.32 -4.30
CA ARG A 75 -7.23 4.23 -5.35
C ARG A 75 -6.11 5.14 -5.82
N GLN A 76 -5.33 5.67 -4.89
CA GLN A 76 -4.18 6.53 -5.21
C GLN A 76 -3.11 5.78 -5.99
N LEU A 77 -2.78 4.56 -5.57
CA LEU A 77 -1.77 3.75 -6.25
C LEU A 77 -2.21 3.39 -7.67
N ARG A 78 -3.48 3.02 -7.84
CA ARG A 78 -4.02 2.70 -9.16
C ARG A 78 -4.16 3.94 -10.04
N GLY A 79 -4.59 5.05 -9.46
CA GLY A 79 -4.74 6.31 -10.19
C GLY A 79 -3.43 6.91 -10.65
N SER A 80 -2.33 6.64 -9.94
CA SER A 80 -1.01 7.14 -10.31
C SER A 80 -0.32 6.27 -11.35
N GLY A 81 -0.86 5.09 -11.65
CA GLY A 81 -0.24 4.16 -12.58
C GLY A 81 0.83 3.27 -11.94
N LEU A 82 1.08 3.40 -10.65
CA LEU A 82 2.06 2.54 -9.95
C LEU A 82 1.56 1.11 -9.83
N ALA A 83 0.26 0.94 -9.68
CA ALA A 83 -0.36 -0.37 -9.48
C ALA A 83 -1.60 -0.53 -10.32
N SER A 84 -2.04 -1.76 -10.45
CA SER A 84 -3.29 -2.11 -11.11
C SER A 84 -4.12 -3.06 -10.25
#